data_1be5890a6718983f56807185ab8e14e8
#
_entry.id   1be5890a6718983f56807185ab8e14e8
#
_cell.length_a   1.000
_cell.length_b   1.000
_cell.length_c   1.000
_cell.angle_alpha   90.00
_cell.angle_beta   90.00
_cell.angle_gamma   90.00
#
_symmetry.space_group_name_H-M   'P 1'
#
loop_
_entity.id
_entity.type
_entity.pdbx_description
1 polymer ?
#
loop_
_entity_poly.entity_id
_entity_poly.type
_entity_poly.pdbx_seq_one_letter_code
_entity_poly.pdbx_strand_id
1 'polypeptide(L)'
;MGRVTGQGFVVLNVRQAGKTNIGMLLFLVVIAGAIFVAAKVVPVYVDHMDVVEAVDATFNLAGRNNNDGILRGEIRSRTMRMGSHVETDSWGVDQVVPGLGLTDEQILIERSRVTDNVKIEVTYEREVDFSPLGYRRTLVMRAVKEGIPPR
;
A
#
# COMPACT_ATOMS: atom_id res chain seq x y z
N MET A 1 0.91 -85.23 -3.29
CA MET A 1 1.97 -84.36 -3.84
C MET A 1 1.33 -83.02 -4.16
N GLY A 2 1.38 -82.03 -3.27
CA GLY A 2 0.83 -80.72 -3.46
C GLY A 2 1.91 -79.68 -3.07
N ARG A 3 2.39 -78.91 -4.05
CA ARG A 3 3.36 -77.86 -3.88
C ARG A 3 2.64 -76.59 -3.39
N VAL A 4 2.95 -76.12 -2.21
CA VAL A 4 2.57 -74.80 -1.71
C VAL A 4 3.55 -73.78 -2.24
N THR A 5 3.09 -72.90 -3.12
CA THR A 5 3.85 -71.78 -3.63
C THR A 5 3.76 -70.63 -2.61
N GLY A 6 4.88 -70.32 -1.95
CA GLY A 6 5.00 -69.20 -1.04
C GLY A 6 4.96 -67.87 -1.82
N GLN A 7 3.97 -67.04 -1.55
CA GLN A 7 3.92 -65.63 -2.01
C GLN A 7 4.86 -64.81 -1.14
N GLY A 8 5.99 -64.38 -1.71
CA GLY A 8 6.91 -63.44 -1.10
C GLY A 8 6.27 -62.05 -1.02
N PHE A 9 5.98 -61.60 0.21
CA PHE A 9 5.63 -60.21 0.51
C PHE A 9 6.90 -59.36 0.30
N VAL A 10 6.89 -58.57 -0.75
CA VAL A 10 7.87 -57.49 -0.94
C VAL A 10 7.51 -56.33 -0.02
N VAL A 11 8.20 -56.24 1.10
CA VAL A 11 8.11 -55.08 1.98
C VAL A 11 8.93 -53.95 1.34
N LEU A 12 8.22 -53.03 0.66
CA LEU A 12 8.82 -51.79 0.17
C LEU A 12 9.16 -50.92 1.40
N ASN A 13 10.39 -51.01 1.85
CA ASN A 13 10.93 -50.16 2.89
C ASN A 13 11.21 -48.77 2.30
N VAL A 14 10.19 -47.92 2.18
CA VAL A 14 10.35 -46.53 1.81
C VAL A 14 10.82 -45.74 3.02
N ARG A 15 12.06 -45.97 3.45
CA ARG A 15 12.80 -45.04 4.31
C ARG A 15 13.37 -43.93 3.42
N GLN A 16 12.53 -43.04 2.93
CA GLN A 16 13.00 -41.72 2.52
C GLN A 16 13.32 -40.94 3.79
N ALA A 17 14.51 -41.07 4.29
CA ALA A 17 15.11 -40.12 5.19
C ALA A 17 15.30 -38.82 4.40
N GLY A 18 14.31 -37.96 4.40
CA GLY A 18 14.41 -36.63 3.85
C GLY A 18 15.52 -35.90 4.59
N LYS A 19 16.71 -35.84 3.98
CA LYS A 19 17.75 -34.91 4.42
C LYS A 19 17.16 -33.53 4.24
N THR A 20 16.55 -32.97 5.30
CA THR A 20 16.04 -31.60 5.31
C THR A 20 17.26 -30.72 5.05
N ASN A 21 17.35 -30.22 3.84
CA ASN A 21 18.44 -29.34 3.44
C ASN A 21 18.19 -27.99 4.14
N ILE A 22 18.95 -27.72 5.21
CA ILE A 22 18.83 -26.50 6.03
C ILE A 22 18.85 -25.25 5.14
N GLY A 23 19.61 -25.26 4.03
CA GLY A 23 19.61 -24.19 3.04
C GLY A 23 18.25 -23.99 2.37
N MET A 24 17.54 -25.07 2.04
CA MET A 24 16.19 -24.98 1.46
C MET A 24 15.18 -24.44 2.47
N LEU A 25 15.29 -24.84 3.74
CA LEU A 25 14.44 -24.32 4.81
C LEU A 25 14.65 -22.82 4.99
N LEU A 26 15.91 -22.38 5.06
CA LEU A 26 16.27 -20.97 5.19
C LEU A 26 15.74 -20.16 3.98
N PHE A 27 15.89 -20.69 2.77
CA PHE A 27 15.37 -20.07 1.56
C PHE A 27 13.84 -19.89 1.59
N LEU A 28 13.11 -20.89 2.05
CA LEU A 28 11.65 -20.81 2.21
C LEU A 28 11.25 -19.76 3.24
N VAL A 29 11.98 -19.65 4.36
CA VAL A 29 11.73 -18.62 5.39
C VAL A 29 11.95 -17.21 4.83
N VAL A 30 13.00 -17.00 4.04
CA VAL A 30 13.27 -15.71 3.39
C VAL A 30 12.16 -15.34 2.41
N ILE A 31 11.72 -16.30 1.57
CA ILE A 31 10.61 -16.07 0.63
C ILE A 31 9.31 -15.75 1.39
N ALA A 32 8.98 -16.53 2.42
CA ALA A 32 7.79 -16.29 3.22
C ALA A 32 7.82 -14.90 3.88
N GLY A 33 8.98 -14.48 4.40
CA GLY A 33 9.18 -13.14 4.93
C GLY A 33 9.00 -12.04 3.89
N ALA A 34 9.56 -12.22 2.70
CA ALA A 34 9.41 -11.27 1.60
C ALA A 34 7.95 -11.12 1.15
N ILE A 35 7.22 -12.24 1.01
CA ILE A 35 5.79 -12.23 0.69
C ILE A 35 4.98 -11.52 1.78
N PHE A 36 5.29 -11.79 3.05
CA PHE A 36 4.62 -11.14 4.18
C PHE A 36 4.81 -9.62 4.16
N VAL A 37 6.03 -9.13 3.96
CA VAL A 37 6.34 -7.71 3.85
C VAL A 37 5.63 -7.10 2.63
N ALA A 38 5.69 -7.77 1.48
CA ALA A 38 5.02 -7.31 0.27
C ALA A 38 3.50 -7.18 0.47
N ALA A 39 2.85 -8.17 1.08
CA ALA A 39 1.42 -8.15 1.35
C ALA A 39 0.98 -6.96 2.25
N LYS A 40 1.88 -6.45 3.10
CA LYS A 40 1.62 -5.30 3.97
C LYS A 40 1.93 -3.95 3.31
N VAL A 41 2.95 -3.91 2.48
CA VAL A 41 3.46 -2.66 1.90
C VAL A 41 2.82 -2.34 0.54
N VAL A 42 2.58 -3.36 -0.30
CA VAL A 42 2.02 -3.17 -1.64
C VAL A 42 0.68 -2.40 -1.63
N PRO A 43 -0.31 -2.71 -0.75
CA PRO A 43 -1.55 -1.93 -0.72
C PRO A 43 -1.33 -0.44 -0.48
N VAL A 44 -0.38 -0.08 0.38
CA VAL A 44 -0.05 1.33 0.67
C VAL A 44 0.51 2.03 -0.57
N TYR A 45 1.32 1.34 -1.37
CA TYR A 45 1.82 1.89 -2.62
C TYR A 45 0.74 1.99 -3.70
N VAL A 46 -0.19 1.05 -3.75
CA VAL A 46 -1.36 1.13 -4.66
C VAL A 46 -2.21 2.35 -4.30
N ASP A 47 -2.56 2.53 -3.03
CA ASP A 47 -3.27 3.73 -2.56
C ASP A 47 -2.52 5.03 -2.92
N HIS A 48 -1.18 5.00 -2.84
CA HIS A 48 -0.37 6.17 -3.22
C HIS A 48 -0.45 6.48 -4.71
N MET A 49 -0.49 5.47 -5.59
CA MET A 49 -0.65 5.70 -7.03
C MET A 49 -2.00 6.37 -7.34
N ASP A 50 -3.04 6.01 -6.62
CA ASP A 50 -4.36 6.65 -6.75
C ASP A 50 -4.33 8.11 -6.30
N VAL A 51 -3.54 8.45 -5.27
CA VAL A 51 -3.31 9.85 -4.87
C VAL A 51 -2.56 10.63 -5.95
N VAL A 52 -1.55 10.02 -6.57
CA VAL A 52 -0.83 10.64 -7.70
C VAL A 52 -1.79 10.92 -8.85
N GLU A 53 -2.69 9.97 -9.17
CA GLU A 53 -3.72 10.18 -10.19
C GLU A 53 -4.71 11.29 -9.80
N ALA A 54 -5.13 11.37 -8.54
CA ALA A 54 -5.98 12.46 -8.05
C ALA A 54 -5.31 13.83 -8.18
N VAL A 55 -4.01 13.91 -7.89
CA VAL A 55 -3.19 15.13 -8.07
C VAL A 55 -3.09 15.49 -9.55
N ASP A 56 -2.83 14.53 -10.43
CA ASP A 56 -2.74 14.74 -11.87
C ASP A 56 -4.08 15.24 -12.47
N ALA A 57 -5.18 14.63 -12.06
CA ALA A 57 -6.52 15.04 -12.49
C ALA A 57 -6.85 16.47 -12.01
N THR A 58 -6.51 16.78 -10.76
CA THR A 58 -6.72 18.12 -10.19
C THR A 58 -5.81 19.16 -10.84
N PHE A 59 -4.57 18.80 -11.18
CA PHE A 59 -3.67 19.65 -11.93
C PHE A 59 -4.25 20.04 -13.30
N ASN A 60 -4.86 19.09 -14.02
CA ASN A 60 -5.53 19.37 -15.28
C ASN A 60 -6.73 20.29 -15.10
N LEU A 61 -7.42 20.21 -13.96
CA LEU A 61 -8.52 21.12 -13.62
C LEU A 61 -8.01 22.52 -13.26
N ALA A 62 -6.81 22.64 -12.71
CA ALA A 62 -6.22 23.91 -12.28
C ALA A 62 -6.02 24.93 -13.42
N GLY A 63 -5.92 24.46 -14.68
CA GLY A 63 -5.87 25.33 -15.87
C GLY A 63 -7.18 26.04 -16.16
N ARG A 64 -8.29 25.48 -15.70
CA ARG A 64 -9.65 26.04 -15.92
C ARG A 64 -10.26 26.65 -14.67
N ASN A 65 -9.71 26.31 -13.51
CA ASN A 65 -10.24 26.75 -12.22
C ASN A 65 -9.11 27.34 -11.35
N ASN A 66 -9.25 28.63 -11.04
CA ASN A 66 -8.28 29.36 -10.21
C ASN A 66 -8.60 29.30 -8.72
N ASN A 67 -9.65 28.59 -8.31
CA ASN A 67 -10.05 28.49 -6.91
C ASN A 67 -9.35 27.29 -6.24
N ASP A 68 -8.34 27.57 -5.43
CA ASP A 68 -7.57 26.53 -4.75
C ASP A 68 -8.40 25.74 -3.72
N GLY A 69 -9.44 26.35 -3.15
CA GLY A 69 -10.37 25.65 -2.26
C GLY A 69 -11.16 24.54 -2.98
N ILE A 70 -11.57 24.78 -4.23
CA ILE A 70 -12.23 23.76 -5.06
C ILE A 70 -11.25 22.66 -5.42
N LEU A 71 -10.02 23.00 -5.76
CA LEU A 71 -8.98 22.00 -6.10
C LEU A 71 -8.63 21.12 -4.90
N ARG A 72 -8.51 21.68 -3.69
CA ARG A 72 -8.33 20.90 -2.45
C ARG A 72 -9.52 19.99 -2.17
N GLY A 73 -10.74 20.52 -2.37
CA GLY A 73 -11.97 19.73 -2.24
C GLY A 73 -12.02 18.55 -3.21
N GLU A 74 -11.57 18.73 -4.45
CA GLU A 74 -11.49 17.67 -5.47
C GLU A 74 -10.51 16.56 -5.05
N ILE A 75 -9.30 16.93 -4.58
CA ILE A 75 -8.32 15.96 -4.09
C ILE A 75 -8.92 15.17 -2.91
N ARG A 76 -9.50 15.84 -1.93
CA ARG A 76 -10.13 15.16 -0.78
C ARG A 76 -11.27 14.23 -1.20
N SER A 77 -12.14 14.69 -2.09
CA SER A 77 -13.27 13.90 -2.60
C SER A 77 -12.80 12.61 -3.27
N ARG A 78 -11.74 12.68 -4.07
CA ARG A 78 -11.16 11.51 -4.74
C ARG A 78 -10.52 10.55 -3.74
N THR A 79 -9.83 11.09 -2.74
CA THR A 79 -9.11 10.29 -1.73
C THR A 79 -9.99 9.75 -0.60
N MET A 80 -11.25 10.21 -0.47
CA MET A 80 -12.23 9.71 0.52
C MET A 80 -12.54 8.21 0.37
N ARG A 81 -12.30 7.62 -0.79
CA ARG A 81 -12.57 6.20 -1.06
C ARG A 81 -11.31 5.35 -1.03
N MET A 82 -10.15 5.96 -0.77
CA MET A 82 -8.84 5.32 -0.86
C MET A 82 -8.31 5.00 0.53
N GLY A 83 -8.04 3.73 0.78
CA GLY A 83 -7.49 3.28 2.05
C GLY A 83 -8.40 3.53 3.25
N SER A 84 -7.79 3.67 4.41
CA SER A 84 -8.46 4.01 5.67
C SER A 84 -7.47 4.75 6.58
N HIS A 85 -7.98 5.59 7.46
CA HIS A 85 -7.20 6.25 8.51
C HIS A 85 -7.88 6.05 9.87
N VAL A 86 -7.13 6.26 10.93
CA VAL A 86 -7.67 6.20 12.29
C VAL A 86 -8.08 7.61 12.70
N GLU A 87 -9.33 7.78 13.07
CA GLU A 87 -9.86 9.00 13.64
C GLU A 87 -10.26 8.74 15.10
N THR A 88 -9.76 9.58 16.00
CA THR A 88 -10.14 9.48 17.41
C THR A 88 -11.37 10.34 17.63
N ASP A 89 -12.46 9.73 18.08
CA ASP A 89 -13.70 10.45 18.35
C ASP A 89 -13.58 11.36 19.58
N SER A 90 -14.63 12.15 19.84
CA SER A 90 -14.69 13.05 21.00
C SER A 90 -14.63 12.35 22.35
N TRP A 91 -14.78 11.03 22.38
CA TRP A 91 -14.72 10.18 23.57
C TRP A 91 -13.35 9.51 23.73
N GLY A 92 -12.40 9.80 22.84
CA GLY A 92 -11.07 9.20 22.85
C GLY A 92 -11.03 7.75 22.31
N VAL A 93 -12.04 7.34 21.56
CA VAL A 93 -12.10 6.01 20.93
C VAL A 93 -11.60 6.10 19.49
N ASP A 94 -10.62 5.29 19.17
CA ASP A 94 -10.06 5.19 17.82
C ASP A 94 -11.01 4.40 16.90
N GLN A 95 -11.46 5.04 15.84
CA GLN A 95 -12.29 4.44 14.81
C GLN A 95 -11.54 4.42 13.48
N VAL A 96 -11.63 3.30 12.77
CA VAL A 96 -11.08 3.19 11.40
C VAL A 96 -12.12 3.76 10.43
N VAL A 97 -11.80 4.89 9.83
CA VAL A 97 -12.67 5.59 8.88
C VAL A 97 -12.15 5.37 7.45
N PRO A 98 -13.03 5.14 6.47
CA PRO A 98 -12.62 5.06 5.07
C PRO A 98 -12.02 6.37 4.58
N GLY A 99 -11.05 6.28 3.66
CA GLY A 99 -10.37 7.43 3.07
C GLY A 99 -9.04 7.74 3.74
N LEU A 100 -8.27 8.63 3.12
CA LEU A 100 -6.95 9.03 3.61
C LEU A 100 -7.00 10.11 4.69
N GLY A 101 -8.17 10.71 4.94
CA GLY A 101 -8.32 11.76 5.96
C GLY A 101 -7.46 13.00 5.69
N LEU A 102 -7.23 13.35 4.40
CA LEU A 102 -6.37 14.48 4.05
C LEU A 102 -6.93 15.81 4.55
N THR A 103 -6.10 16.56 5.26
CA THR A 103 -6.38 17.93 5.69
C THR A 103 -5.91 18.96 4.66
N ASP A 104 -6.42 20.18 4.75
CA ASP A 104 -6.02 21.27 3.85
C ASP A 104 -4.53 21.63 3.97
N GLU A 105 -3.95 21.40 5.15
CA GLU A 105 -2.53 21.64 5.43
C GLU A 105 -1.60 20.67 4.70
N GLN A 106 -2.09 19.48 4.42
CA GLN A 106 -1.36 18.43 3.69
C GLN A 106 -1.40 18.64 2.16
N ILE A 107 -2.25 19.56 1.68
CA ILE A 107 -2.44 19.87 0.26
C ILE A 107 -1.92 21.28 0.00
N LEU A 108 -0.70 21.37 -0.53
CA LEU A 108 -0.08 22.63 -0.92
C LEU A 108 -0.34 22.91 -2.40
N ILE A 109 -0.89 24.10 -2.70
CA ILE A 109 -1.07 24.58 -4.06
C ILE A 109 -0.36 25.91 -4.19
N GLU A 110 0.65 25.94 -5.05
CA GLU A 110 1.45 27.14 -5.35
C GLU A 110 1.23 27.54 -6.81
N ARG A 111 0.98 28.83 -7.06
CA ARG A 111 0.83 29.40 -8.40
C ARG A 111 1.85 30.49 -8.65
N SER A 112 2.61 30.34 -9.71
CA SER A 112 3.50 31.40 -10.17
C SER A 112 2.73 32.40 -11.06
N ARG A 113 2.73 33.66 -10.65
CA ARG A 113 2.10 34.73 -11.43
C ARG A 113 2.89 35.12 -12.69
N VAL A 114 4.14 34.69 -12.78
CA VAL A 114 5.05 35.09 -13.88
C VAL A 114 5.05 34.03 -14.98
N THR A 115 4.93 32.76 -14.62
CA THR A 115 5.14 31.63 -15.55
C THR A 115 3.88 30.81 -15.81
N ASP A 116 2.72 31.20 -15.27
CA ASP A 116 1.49 30.39 -15.25
C ASP A 116 1.70 28.96 -14.71
N ASN A 117 2.80 28.77 -14.00
CA ASN A 117 3.15 27.48 -13.41
C ASN A 117 2.30 27.21 -12.17
N VAL A 118 1.78 26.01 -12.08
CA VAL A 118 1.05 25.53 -10.90
C VAL A 118 1.79 24.33 -10.35
N LYS A 119 2.01 24.33 -9.05
CA LYS A 119 2.54 23.19 -8.31
C LYS A 119 1.48 22.72 -7.32
N ILE A 120 1.14 21.45 -7.39
CA ILE A 120 0.26 20.78 -6.43
C ILE A 120 1.10 19.71 -5.74
N GLU A 121 1.14 19.78 -4.43
CA GLU A 121 1.88 18.85 -3.60
C GLU A 121 0.97 18.33 -2.49
N VAL A 122 0.91 17.01 -2.35
CA VAL A 122 0.18 16.32 -1.27
C VAL A 122 1.17 15.49 -0.48
N THR A 123 1.29 15.78 0.81
CA THR A 123 2.16 15.04 1.73
C THR A 123 1.31 14.48 2.86
N TYR A 124 1.40 13.16 3.07
CA TYR A 124 0.62 12.48 4.10
C TYR A 124 1.39 11.28 4.68
N GLU A 125 0.97 10.84 5.83
CA GLU A 125 1.56 9.72 6.53
C GLU A 125 0.65 8.50 6.49
N ARG A 126 1.26 7.31 6.31
CA ARG A 126 0.58 6.03 6.35
C ARG A 126 1.28 5.10 7.32
N GLU A 127 0.53 4.57 8.25
CA GLU A 127 1.01 3.55 9.17
C GLU A 127 0.87 2.17 8.56
N VAL A 128 1.96 1.40 8.58
CA VAL A 128 1.99 -0.01 8.19
C VAL A 128 2.17 -0.85 9.45
N ASP A 129 1.15 -1.65 9.75
CA ASP A 129 1.17 -2.58 10.88
C ASP A 129 1.66 -3.96 10.43
N PHE A 130 2.82 -4.36 10.96
CA PHE A 130 3.41 -5.69 10.75
C PHE A 130 2.98 -6.68 11.85
N SER A 131 1.70 -6.65 12.23
CA SER A 131 1.13 -7.66 13.12
C SER A 131 1.25 -9.07 12.46
N PRO A 132 1.68 -10.11 13.17
CA PRO A 132 1.80 -10.27 14.64
C PRO A 132 3.17 -9.88 15.21
N LEU A 133 4.10 -9.31 14.45
CA LEU A 133 5.44 -8.98 14.92
C LEU A 133 5.45 -7.80 15.92
N GLY A 134 4.31 -7.15 16.15
CA GLY A 134 4.18 -6.01 17.04
C GLY A 134 4.95 -4.76 16.59
N TYR A 135 5.33 -4.70 15.32
CA TYR A 135 6.10 -3.60 14.75
C TYR A 135 5.21 -2.76 13.84
N ARG A 136 5.21 -1.44 14.06
CA ARG A 136 4.52 -0.46 13.22
C ARG A 136 5.52 0.51 12.65
N ARG A 137 5.32 0.92 11.41
CA ARG A 137 6.15 1.90 10.75
C ARG A 137 5.31 2.91 9.99
N THR A 138 5.57 4.18 10.26
CA THR A 138 4.99 5.30 9.52
C THR A 138 5.80 5.53 8.25
N LEU A 139 5.12 5.56 7.13
CA LEU A 139 5.67 5.92 5.82
C LEU A 139 5.16 7.30 5.44
N VAL A 140 6.07 8.21 5.14
CA VAL A 140 5.73 9.53 4.59
C VAL A 140 5.62 9.40 3.08
N MET A 141 4.44 9.68 2.55
CA MET A 141 4.13 9.64 1.12
C MET A 141 4.00 11.06 0.58
N ARG A 142 4.52 11.28 -0.63
CA ARG A 142 4.50 12.59 -1.27
C ARG A 142 4.14 12.45 -2.74
N ALA A 143 3.06 13.09 -3.15
CA ALA A 143 2.64 13.21 -4.54
C ALA A 143 2.80 14.67 -4.99
N VAL A 144 3.53 14.89 -6.08
CA VAL A 144 3.82 16.23 -6.60
C VAL A 144 3.58 16.28 -8.10
N LYS A 145 2.87 17.33 -8.55
CA LYS A 145 2.77 17.70 -9.95
C LYS A 145 3.05 19.18 -10.11
N GLU A 146 3.94 19.50 -11.05
CA GLU A 146 4.33 20.87 -11.36
C GLU A 146 4.40 21.07 -12.87
N GLY A 147 3.99 22.24 -13.34
CA GLY A 147 4.04 22.61 -14.73
C GLY A 147 2.96 23.63 -15.08
N ILE A 148 2.76 23.83 -16.40
CA ILE A 148 1.68 24.65 -16.92
C ILE A 148 0.49 23.74 -17.19
N PRO A 149 -0.64 23.91 -16.45
CA PRO A 149 -1.80 23.05 -16.65
C PRO A 149 -2.45 23.31 -18.01
N PRO A 150 -3.03 22.29 -18.64
CA PRO A 150 -3.75 22.45 -19.90
C PRO A 150 -4.99 23.33 -19.72
N ARG A 151 -5.25 24.19 -20.70
CA ARG A 151 -6.41 25.12 -20.72
C ARG A 151 -7.65 24.49 -21.36
#